data_b09daf1aaaf453c4000be9e1aa66c975
#
_entry.id   b09daf1aaaf453c4000be9e1aa66c975
#
_cell.length_a   1.000
_cell.length_b   1.000
_cell.length_c   1.000
_cell.angle_alpha   90.00
_cell.angle_beta   90.00
_cell.angle_gamma   90.00
#
_symmetry.space_group_name_H-M   'P 1'
#
loop_
_entity.id
_entity.type
_entity.pdbx_description
1 polymer ?
#
loop_
_entity_poly.entity_id
_entity_poly.type
_entity_poly.pdbx_seq_one_letter_code
_entity_poly.pdbx_strand_id
1 'polypeptide(L)'
;MEAAELRTLAEVEDRHWWYKERRNLLARELRRLGTPGLALDIGAAGGGNTRVLRAHGWRPVALEYAPTAAQIARERGIDVVRGDARELPLRTGSLDLVTAFDVLEHIEEDYLAAAEITRVLRAGGTALIAVPADMALWSAHDEAVDHVRRYDRDGLTQVISKGGLVIEDVWSWNVLLRPVVKLRRKSSEGSDLDDVNPILNTGLKAIITAERYLPVKSLPGVTLFLRARRP
;
A
#
# COMPACT_ATOMS: atom_id res chain seq x y z
N MET A 1 -10.00 -10.65 -10.22
CA MET A 1 -9.79 -11.60 -9.07
C MET A 1 -11.13 -12.15 -8.61
N GLU A 2 -11.25 -13.48 -8.40
CA GLU A 2 -12.49 -14.11 -7.95
C GLU A 2 -12.81 -13.83 -6.47
N ALA A 3 -14.11 -13.88 -6.09
CA ALA A 3 -14.56 -13.60 -4.72
C ALA A 3 -13.97 -14.54 -3.66
N ALA A 4 -13.75 -15.81 -4.00
CA ALA A 4 -13.14 -16.79 -3.10
C ALA A 4 -11.66 -16.45 -2.83
N GLU A 5 -10.94 -16.01 -3.85
CA GLU A 5 -9.54 -15.61 -3.76
C GLU A 5 -9.37 -14.35 -2.89
N LEU A 6 -10.24 -13.36 -3.04
CA LEU A 6 -10.25 -12.16 -2.18
C LEU A 6 -10.51 -12.51 -0.69
N ARG A 7 -11.37 -13.49 -0.40
CA ARG A 7 -11.59 -13.96 0.97
C ARG A 7 -10.36 -14.65 1.54
N THR A 8 -9.74 -15.52 0.75
CA THR A 8 -8.49 -16.19 1.14
C THR A 8 -7.38 -15.17 1.43
N LEU A 9 -7.23 -14.16 0.56
CA LEU A 9 -6.26 -13.08 0.78
C LEU A 9 -6.53 -12.30 2.08
N ALA A 10 -7.79 -11.99 2.36
CA ALA A 10 -8.18 -11.31 3.60
C ALA A 10 -7.88 -12.14 4.86
N GLU A 11 -7.95 -13.48 4.81
CA GLU A 11 -7.54 -14.36 5.89
C GLU A 11 -6.01 -14.47 6.04
N VAL A 12 -5.31 -14.58 4.91
CA VAL A 12 -3.84 -14.66 4.85
C VAL A 12 -3.20 -13.36 5.34
N GLU A 13 -3.80 -12.22 5.05
CA GLU A 13 -3.33 -10.89 5.44
C GLU A 13 -3.02 -10.78 6.95
N ASP A 14 -3.78 -11.44 7.80
CA ASP A 14 -3.58 -11.36 9.25
C ASP A 14 -2.43 -12.27 9.75
N ARG A 15 -1.98 -13.23 8.96
CA ARG A 15 -0.96 -14.22 9.33
C ARG A 15 0.36 -14.05 8.59
N HIS A 16 0.30 -13.66 7.33
CA HIS A 16 1.46 -13.60 6.45
C HIS A 16 2.44 -12.49 6.86
N TRP A 17 3.73 -12.81 6.90
CA TRP A 17 4.83 -11.94 7.31
C TRP A 17 4.85 -10.60 6.58
N TRP A 18 4.60 -10.61 5.27
CA TRP A 18 4.66 -9.44 4.40
C TRP A 18 3.61 -8.38 4.77
N TYR A 19 2.34 -8.78 4.94
CA TYR A 19 1.28 -7.87 5.36
C TYR A 19 1.49 -7.36 6.79
N LYS A 20 1.94 -8.24 7.71
CA LYS A 20 2.25 -7.83 9.09
C LYS A 20 3.34 -6.77 9.10
N GLU A 21 4.39 -6.96 8.31
CA GLU A 21 5.48 -6.00 8.27
C GLU A 21 5.09 -4.68 7.61
N ARG A 22 4.30 -4.69 6.55
CA ARG A 22 3.76 -3.47 5.95
C ARG A 22 2.92 -2.67 6.94
N ARG A 23 2.06 -3.32 7.70
CA ARG A 23 1.31 -2.68 8.79
C ARG A 23 2.21 -2.11 9.89
N ASN A 24 3.32 -2.78 10.21
CA ASN A 24 4.32 -2.24 11.13
C ASN A 24 5.00 -0.99 10.56
N LEU A 25 5.29 -0.95 9.25
CA LEU A 25 5.83 0.24 8.58
C LEU A 25 4.83 1.39 8.65
N LEU A 26 3.56 1.14 8.30
CA LEU A 26 2.49 2.12 8.47
C LEU A 26 2.43 2.65 9.89
N ALA A 27 2.37 1.77 10.90
CA ALA A 27 2.35 2.14 12.31
C ALA A 27 3.54 3.01 12.73
N ARG A 28 4.73 2.78 12.15
CA ARG A 28 5.92 3.60 12.41
C ARG A 28 5.80 4.99 11.80
N GLU A 29 5.29 5.10 10.58
CA GLU A 29 5.04 6.40 9.96
C GLU A 29 3.97 7.18 10.73
N LEU A 30 2.86 6.54 11.12
CA LEU A 30 1.81 7.18 11.92
C LEU A 30 2.33 7.80 13.23
N ARG A 31 3.28 7.13 13.90
CA ARG A 31 3.91 7.69 15.12
C ARG A 31 4.77 8.95 14.88
N ARG A 32 5.16 9.21 13.63
CA ARG A 32 5.93 10.40 13.22
C ARG A 32 5.05 11.58 12.84
N LEU A 33 3.79 11.32 12.48
CA LEU A 33 2.88 12.33 11.91
C LEU A 33 2.21 13.25 12.95
N GLY A 34 2.50 13.07 14.23
CA GLY A 34 1.96 13.93 15.29
C GLY A 34 0.51 13.59 15.64
N THR A 35 -0.34 14.61 15.83
CA THR A 35 -1.72 14.43 16.32
C THR A 35 -2.61 13.77 15.27
N PRO A 36 -3.26 12.63 15.62
CA PRO A 36 -4.19 11.97 14.70
C PRO A 36 -5.41 12.81 14.38
N GLY A 37 -5.88 12.73 13.13
CA GLY A 37 -7.02 13.45 12.59
C GLY A 37 -7.92 12.56 11.72
N LEU A 38 -8.49 13.15 10.68
CA LEU A 38 -9.27 12.44 9.67
C LEU A 38 -8.34 11.79 8.66
N ALA A 39 -8.57 10.52 8.35
CA ALA A 39 -7.77 9.79 7.38
C ALA A 39 -8.64 9.13 6.30
N LEU A 40 -8.06 8.89 5.12
CA LEU A 40 -8.60 8.03 4.08
C LEU A 40 -7.64 6.87 3.84
N ASP A 41 -8.18 5.66 3.77
CA ASP A 41 -7.47 4.45 3.35
C ASP A 41 -8.01 4.01 1.99
N ILE A 42 -7.28 4.30 0.92
CA ILE A 42 -7.66 3.97 -0.46
C ILE A 42 -7.19 2.53 -0.76
N GLY A 43 -8.09 1.72 -1.35
CA GLY A 43 -7.81 0.30 -1.60
C GLY A 43 -7.78 -0.50 -0.30
N ALA A 44 -8.79 -0.29 0.54
CA ALA A 44 -8.81 -0.85 1.90
C ALA A 44 -8.84 -2.37 1.96
N ALA A 45 -9.26 -3.06 0.88
CA ALA A 45 -9.35 -4.52 0.77
C ALA A 45 -9.99 -5.15 2.03
N GLY A 46 -9.28 -6.02 2.76
CA GLY A 46 -9.74 -6.62 4.01
C GLY A 46 -9.72 -5.69 5.24
N GLY A 47 -9.35 -4.41 5.09
CA GLY A 47 -9.34 -3.41 6.15
C GLY A 47 -8.12 -3.46 7.07
N GLY A 48 -7.05 -4.15 6.68
CA GLY A 48 -5.86 -4.30 7.50
C GLY A 48 -5.20 -2.97 7.87
N ASN A 49 -4.99 -2.09 6.91
CA ASN A 49 -4.43 -0.76 7.13
C ASN A 49 -5.41 0.15 7.89
N THR A 50 -6.69 0.09 7.56
CA THR A 50 -7.74 0.84 8.27
C THR A 50 -7.75 0.52 9.76
N ARG A 51 -7.58 -0.77 10.16
CA ARG A 51 -7.45 -1.18 11.57
C ARG A 51 -6.21 -0.57 12.24
N VAL A 52 -5.08 -0.50 11.52
CA VAL A 52 -3.86 0.14 12.05
C VAL A 52 -4.07 1.64 12.25
N LEU A 53 -4.70 2.33 11.32
CA LEU A 53 -5.06 3.74 11.47
C LEU A 53 -5.89 3.98 12.73
N ARG A 54 -6.98 3.21 12.92
CA ARG A 54 -7.84 3.28 14.12
C ARG A 54 -7.06 3.02 15.41
N ALA A 55 -6.20 2.00 15.42
CA ALA A 55 -5.38 1.66 16.59
C ALA A 55 -4.38 2.76 16.99
N HIS A 56 -4.04 3.66 16.06
CA HIS A 56 -3.16 4.82 16.29
C HIS A 56 -3.95 6.13 16.48
N GLY A 57 -5.25 6.06 16.77
CA GLY A 57 -6.09 7.21 17.08
C GLY A 57 -6.61 7.99 15.88
N TRP A 58 -6.32 7.57 14.66
CA TRP A 58 -6.88 8.18 13.46
C TRP A 58 -8.35 7.80 13.27
N ARG A 59 -9.10 8.66 12.60
CA ARG A 59 -10.50 8.42 12.21
C ARG A 59 -10.55 8.15 10.71
N PRO A 60 -10.29 6.90 10.27
CA PRO A 60 -10.23 6.57 8.86
C PRO A 60 -11.62 6.37 8.25
N VAL A 61 -11.77 6.85 7.02
CA VAL A 61 -12.74 6.35 6.05
C VAL A 61 -11.98 5.33 5.19
N ALA A 62 -12.55 4.13 5.02
CA ALA A 62 -12.04 3.16 4.07
C ALA A 62 -12.72 3.36 2.72
N LEU A 63 -11.95 3.37 1.63
CA LEU A 63 -12.48 3.44 0.27
C LEU A 63 -12.03 2.22 -0.52
N GLU A 64 -12.98 1.61 -1.23
CA GLU A 64 -12.71 0.43 -2.03
C GLU A 64 -13.47 0.50 -3.37
N TYR A 65 -12.78 0.20 -4.46
CA TYR A 65 -13.36 0.21 -5.79
C TYR A 65 -14.16 -1.08 -6.06
N ALA A 66 -13.58 -2.24 -5.74
CA ALA A 66 -14.16 -3.54 -6.02
C ALA A 66 -15.32 -3.86 -5.07
N PRO A 67 -16.53 -4.21 -5.58
CA PRO A 67 -17.68 -4.49 -4.74
C PRO A 67 -17.47 -5.67 -3.78
N THR A 68 -16.78 -6.71 -4.23
CA THR A 68 -16.48 -7.90 -3.42
C THR A 68 -15.52 -7.59 -2.27
N ALA A 69 -14.45 -6.84 -2.52
CA ALA A 69 -13.52 -6.41 -1.47
C ALA A 69 -14.20 -5.50 -0.45
N ALA A 70 -15.04 -4.56 -0.90
CA ALA A 70 -15.84 -3.73 -0.02
C ALA A 70 -16.82 -4.53 0.85
N GLN A 71 -17.42 -5.60 0.32
CA GLN A 71 -18.27 -6.51 1.10
C GLN A 71 -17.45 -7.23 2.17
N ILE A 72 -16.29 -7.78 1.83
CA ILE A 72 -15.39 -8.48 2.77
C ILE A 72 -14.96 -7.52 3.90
N ALA A 73 -14.62 -6.27 3.57
CA ALA A 73 -14.28 -5.26 4.56
C ALA A 73 -15.43 -5.02 5.55
N ARG A 74 -16.68 -4.90 5.06
CA ARG A 74 -17.88 -4.75 5.93
C ARG A 74 -18.10 -5.95 6.84
N GLU A 75 -17.97 -7.17 6.32
CA GLU A 75 -18.06 -8.41 7.08
C GLU A 75 -17.01 -8.45 8.22
N ARG A 76 -15.88 -7.77 8.04
CA ARG A 76 -14.80 -7.61 9.03
C ARG A 76 -14.95 -6.38 9.94
N GLY A 77 -16.11 -5.71 9.92
CA GLY A 77 -16.41 -4.54 10.76
C GLY A 77 -15.75 -3.24 10.33
N ILE A 78 -15.42 -3.11 9.05
CA ILE A 78 -14.87 -1.87 8.48
C ILE A 78 -16.00 -1.12 7.76
N ASP A 79 -16.23 0.14 8.16
CA ASP A 79 -17.09 1.05 7.42
C ASP A 79 -16.36 1.46 6.14
N VAL A 80 -16.86 0.99 5.01
CA VAL A 80 -16.23 1.20 3.71
C VAL A 80 -17.19 1.90 2.75
N VAL A 81 -16.70 2.95 2.11
CA VAL A 81 -17.33 3.65 0.99
C VAL A 81 -16.82 3.05 -0.30
N ARG A 82 -17.73 2.78 -1.24
CA ARG A 82 -17.32 2.42 -2.60
C ARG A 82 -17.02 3.68 -3.40
N GLY A 83 -15.88 3.69 -4.08
CA GLY A 83 -15.48 4.83 -4.92
C GLY A 83 -14.25 4.54 -5.75
N ASP A 84 -14.04 5.40 -6.73
CA ASP A 84 -12.86 5.41 -7.59
C ASP A 84 -11.83 6.40 -7.01
N ALA A 85 -10.56 5.99 -6.97
CA ALA A 85 -9.48 6.86 -6.49
C ALA A 85 -9.23 8.06 -7.43
N ARG A 86 -9.69 7.97 -8.69
CA ARG A 86 -9.60 9.05 -9.69
C ARG A 86 -10.69 10.12 -9.51
N GLU A 87 -11.73 9.83 -8.70
CA GLU A 87 -12.83 10.75 -8.39
C GLU A 87 -13.33 10.47 -6.97
N LEU A 88 -12.61 10.96 -5.96
CA LEU A 88 -12.90 10.68 -4.56
C LEU A 88 -14.17 11.38 -4.10
N PRO A 89 -15.17 10.68 -3.49
CA PRO A 89 -16.41 11.25 -3.03
C PRO A 89 -16.24 12.01 -1.70
N LEU A 90 -15.22 12.86 -1.61
CA LEU A 90 -14.83 13.59 -0.42
C LEU A 90 -14.59 15.07 -0.72
N ARG A 91 -14.79 15.92 0.28
CA ARG A 91 -14.59 17.36 0.13
C ARG A 91 -13.11 17.72 0.00
N THR A 92 -12.84 18.74 -0.79
CA THR A 92 -11.50 19.34 -0.90
C THR A 92 -11.02 19.80 0.48
N GLY A 93 -9.77 19.50 0.81
CA GLY A 93 -9.11 19.97 2.02
C GLY A 93 -9.69 19.43 3.34
N SER A 94 -10.30 18.25 3.32
CA SER A 94 -11.02 17.70 4.47
C SER A 94 -10.20 16.68 5.29
N LEU A 95 -9.07 16.19 4.79
CA LEU A 95 -8.31 15.11 5.39
C LEU A 95 -6.93 15.54 5.88
N ASP A 96 -6.51 14.95 6.98
CA ASP A 96 -5.15 15.10 7.54
C ASP A 96 -4.17 14.09 6.94
N LEU A 97 -4.67 12.90 6.57
CA LEU A 97 -3.86 11.79 6.06
C LEU A 97 -4.60 11.03 4.96
N VAL A 98 -3.88 10.64 3.92
CA VAL A 98 -4.31 9.63 2.94
C VAL A 98 -3.28 8.51 2.89
N THR A 99 -3.73 7.26 2.96
CA THR A 99 -2.94 6.07 2.67
C THR A 99 -3.42 5.44 1.37
N ALA A 100 -2.48 5.07 0.49
CA ALA A 100 -2.74 4.34 -0.75
C ALA A 100 -1.63 3.30 -0.95
N PHE A 101 -1.90 2.07 -0.51
CA PHE A 101 -0.94 0.97 -0.54
C PHE A 101 -1.40 -0.10 -1.53
N ASP A 102 -0.61 -0.33 -2.58
CA ASP A 102 -0.92 -1.17 -3.72
C ASP A 102 -2.24 -0.77 -4.40
N VAL A 103 -2.27 0.48 -4.87
CA VAL A 103 -3.43 1.07 -5.54
C VAL A 103 -3.06 1.64 -6.90
N LEU A 104 -2.00 2.46 -6.98
CA LEU A 104 -1.68 3.22 -8.18
C LEU A 104 -1.26 2.34 -9.35
N GLU A 105 -0.70 1.18 -9.09
CA GLU A 105 -0.32 0.17 -10.09
C GLU A 105 -1.50 -0.44 -10.84
N HIS A 106 -2.72 -0.31 -10.33
CA HIS A 106 -3.95 -0.79 -10.95
C HIS A 106 -4.64 0.28 -11.81
N ILE A 107 -4.14 1.52 -11.81
CA ILE A 107 -4.79 2.68 -12.43
C ILE A 107 -3.94 3.17 -13.60
N GLU A 108 -4.50 3.15 -14.82
CA GLU A 108 -3.79 3.66 -15.98
C GLU A 108 -3.56 5.17 -15.88
N GLU A 109 -4.55 5.93 -15.44
CA GLU A 109 -4.48 7.38 -15.21
C GLU A 109 -4.10 7.69 -13.75
N ASP A 110 -3.00 7.12 -13.25
CA ASP A 110 -2.52 7.25 -11.88
C ASP A 110 -2.31 8.72 -11.42
N TYR A 111 -2.04 9.62 -12.37
CA TYR A 111 -1.94 11.06 -12.14
C TYR A 111 -3.27 11.68 -11.68
N LEU A 112 -4.43 11.12 -12.09
CA LEU A 112 -5.74 11.57 -11.62
C LEU A 112 -5.93 11.19 -10.14
N ALA A 113 -5.55 9.97 -9.77
CA ALA A 113 -5.58 9.55 -8.36
C ALA A 113 -4.63 10.41 -7.50
N ALA A 114 -3.43 10.73 -7.99
CA ALA A 114 -2.49 11.63 -7.30
C ALA A 114 -3.07 13.05 -7.12
N ALA A 115 -3.77 13.58 -8.13
CA ALA A 115 -4.44 14.88 -8.05
C ALA A 115 -5.60 14.86 -7.05
N GLU A 116 -6.39 13.79 -7.00
CA GLU A 116 -7.49 13.62 -6.05
C GLU A 116 -6.99 13.47 -4.60
N ILE A 117 -5.89 12.71 -4.38
CA ILE A 117 -5.22 12.65 -3.08
C ILE A 117 -4.81 14.06 -2.62
N THR A 118 -4.23 14.84 -3.53
CA THR A 118 -3.87 16.24 -3.23
C THR A 118 -5.10 17.08 -2.92
N ARG A 119 -6.16 16.96 -3.70
CA ARG A 119 -7.39 17.74 -3.52
C ARG A 119 -8.03 17.51 -2.15
N VAL A 120 -8.15 16.25 -1.73
CA VAL A 120 -8.84 15.91 -0.47
C VAL A 120 -8.02 16.19 0.78
N LEU A 121 -6.68 16.14 0.71
CA LEU A 121 -5.82 16.55 1.81
C LEU A 121 -5.99 18.04 2.10
N ARG A 122 -5.96 18.45 3.37
CA ARG A 122 -5.81 19.87 3.77
C ARG A 122 -4.37 20.35 3.53
N ALA A 123 -4.14 21.65 3.54
CA ALA A 123 -2.80 22.21 3.56
C ALA A 123 -2.00 21.62 4.74
N GLY A 124 -0.79 21.14 4.47
CA GLY A 124 0.05 20.43 5.43
C GLY A 124 -0.36 18.97 5.70
N GLY A 125 -1.44 18.47 5.10
CA GLY A 125 -1.86 17.06 5.19
C GLY A 125 -0.88 16.13 4.47
N THR A 126 -0.80 14.88 4.92
CA THR A 126 0.20 13.90 4.48
C THR A 126 -0.41 12.81 3.61
N ALA A 127 0.30 12.40 2.56
CA ALA A 127 0.06 11.17 1.81
C ALA A 127 1.14 10.14 2.13
N LEU A 128 0.74 8.90 2.42
CA LEU A 128 1.59 7.72 2.52
C LEU A 128 1.22 6.76 1.40
N ILE A 129 2.15 6.49 0.51
CA ILE A 129 1.93 5.68 -0.69
C ILE A 129 2.91 4.52 -0.69
N ALA A 130 2.45 3.34 -1.08
CA ALA A 130 3.30 2.18 -1.32
C ALA A 130 2.89 1.53 -2.64
N VAL A 131 3.89 1.21 -3.46
CA VAL A 131 3.68 0.59 -4.79
C VAL A 131 4.71 -0.49 -5.06
N PRO A 132 4.41 -1.50 -5.89
CA PRO A 132 5.38 -2.47 -6.34
C PRO A 132 6.49 -1.80 -7.15
N ALA A 133 7.74 -2.16 -6.82
CA ALA A 133 8.92 -1.56 -7.44
C ALA A 133 9.48 -2.43 -8.56
N ASP A 134 10.13 -1.76 -9.52
CA ASP A 134 11.03 -2.34 -10.51
C ASP A 134 10.35 -3.29 -11.52
N MET A 135 10.25 -2.83 -12.77
CA MET A 135 9.72 -3.62 -13.90
C MET A 135 10.50 -4.93 -14.13
N ALA A 136 11.76 -5.02 -13.69
CA ALA A 136 12.53 -6.26 -13.77
C ALA A 136 12.01 -7.37 -12.83
N LEU A 137 11.05 -7.05 -11.95
CA LEU A 137 10.32 -7.99 -11.09
C LEU A 137 8.91 -8.32 -11.62
N TRP A 138 8.54 -7.83 -12.80
CA TRP A 138 7.27 -8.19 -13.44
C TRP A 138 7.16 -9.70 -13.65
N SER A 139 5.99 -10.25 -13.38
CA SER A 139 5.76 -11.70 -13.45
C SER A 139 4.27 -12.01 -13.61
N ALA A 140 3.93 -13.28 -13.76
CA ALA A 140 2.55 -13.76 -13.79
C ALA A 140 1.73 -13.34 -12.56
N HIS A 141 2.38 -13.06 -11.41
CA HIS A 141 1.70 -12.49 -10.25
C HIS A 141 1.10 -11.11 -10.56
N ASP A 142 1.84 -10.23 -11.25
CA ASP A 142 1.35 -8.89 -11.58
C ASP A 142 0.13 -8.96 -12.52
N GLU A 143 0.16 -9.87 -13.48
CA GLU A 143 -0.96 -10.12 -14.39
C GLU A 143 -2.18 -10.70 -13.65
N ALA A 144 -1.96 -11.64 -12.73
CA ALA A 144 -3.02 -12.26 -11.95
C ALA A 144 -3.76 -11.29 -11.02
N VAL A 145 -3.09 -10.22 -10.58
CA VAL A 145 -3.69 -9.18 -9.72
C VAL A 145 -4.06 -7.91 -10.49
N ASP A 146 -4.07 -7.95 -11.82
CA ASP A 146 -4.45 -6.84 -12.71
C ASP A 146 -3.57 -5.58 -12.53
N HIS A 147 -2.27 -5.75 -12.31
CA HIS A 147 -1.32 -4.63 -12.37
C HIS A 147 -1.15 -4.16 -13.82
N VAL A 148 -1.03 -2.86 -14.02
CA VAL A 148 -0.71 -2.26 -15.32
C VAL A 148 0.74 -1.77 -15.36
N ARG A 149 1.40 -1.64 -14.19
CA ARG A 149 2.80 -1.21 -14.08
C ARG A 149 3.43 -1.55 -12.72
N ARG A 150 4.75 -1.41 -12.69
CA ARG A 150 5.57 -1.26 -11.48
C ARG A 150 6.34 0.06 -11.58
N TYR A 151 6.71 0.63 -10.46
CA TYR A 151 7.35 1.95 -10.41
C TYR A 151 8.85 1.85 -10.17
N ASP A 152 9.59 2.75 -10.78
CA ASP A 152 10.88 3.20 -10.27
C ASP A 152 10.71 4.46 -9.42
N ARG A 153 11.81 4.93 -8.79
CA ARG A 153 11.74 6.12 -7.92
C ARG A 153 11.33 7.37 -8.69
N ASP A 154 11.88 7.55 -9.87
CA ASP A 154 11.67 8.75 -10.68
C ASP A 154 10.24 8.79 -11.20
N GLY A 155 9.71 7.67 -11.70
CA GLY A 155 8.34 7.56 -12.18
C GLY A 155 7.32 7.83 -11.07
N LEU A 156 7.49 7.21 -9.89
CA LEU A 156 6.61 7.46 -8.75
C LEU A 156 6.68 8.94 -8.32
N THR A 157 7.89 9.49 -8.19
CA THR A 157 8.09 10.88 -7.80
C THR A 157 7.45 11.83 -8.79
N GLN A 158 7.57 11.55 -10.09
CA GLN A 158 6.99 12.38 -11.15
C GLN A 158 5.45 12.38 -11.08
N VAL A 159 4.81 11.21 -10.92
CA VAL A 159 3.35 11.11 -10.81
C VAL A 159 2.84 11.89 -9.61
N ILE A 160 3.43 11.69 -8.44
CA ILE A 160 2.99 12.33 -7.19
C ILE A 160 3.26 13.84 -7.21
N SER A 161 4.39 14.29 -7.72
CA SER A 161 4.70 15.73 -7.84
C SER A 161 3.79 16.43 -8.86
N LYS A 162 3.50 15.79 -10.00
CA LYS A 162 2.53 16.31 -10.98
C LYS A 162 1.11 16.39 -10.40
N GLY A 163 0.75 15.49 -9.48
CA GLY A 163 -0.50 15.55 -8.72
C GLY A 163 -0.57 16.73 -7.73
N GLY A 164 0.53 17.46 -7.48
CA GLY A 164 0.58 18.66 -6.66
C GLY A 164 1.09 18.43 -5.23
N LEU A 165 1.62 17.26 -4.89
CA LEU A 165 2.21 16.98 -3.59
C LEU A 165 3.71 17.27 -3.58
N VAL A 166 4.22 17.72 -2.45
CA VAL A 166 5.65 17.89 -2.18
C VAL A 166 6.21 16.63 -1.54
N ILE A 167 7.17 15.98 -2.19
CA ILE A 167 7.80 14.76 -1.71
C ILE A 167 8.68 15.07 -0.50
N GLU A 168 8.47 14.35 0.61
CA GLU A 168 9.31 14.43 1.81
C GLU A 168 10.33 13.29 1.87
N ASP A 169 9.93 12.08 1.48
CA ASP A 169 10.81 10.91 1.53
C ASP A 169 10.36 9.84 0.53
N VAL A 170 11.31 9.14 -0.09
CA VAL A 170 11.07 7.95 -0.91
C VAL A 170 12.09 6.89 -0.53
N TRP A 171 11.62 5.72 -0.14
CA TRP A 171 12.51 4.63 0.25
C TRP A 171 12.05 3.27 -0.24
N SER A 172 13.01 2.38 -0.41
CA SER A 172 12.75 0.99 -0.74
C SER A 172 12.49 0.15 0.51
N TRP A 173 11.67 -0.86 0.33
CA TRP A 173 11.44 -1.91 1.32
C TRP A 173 11.52 -3.29 0.66
N ASN A 174 11.80 -4.29 1.50
CA ASN A 174 12.04 -5.66 1.08
C ASN A 174 13.24 -5.76 0.12
N VAL A 175 14.32 -5.09 0.52
CA VAL A 175 15.59 -5.04 -0.21
C VAL A 175 16.35 -6.35 -0.06
N LEU A 176 16.44 -6.88 1.18
CA LEU A 176 17.21 -8.10 1.47
C LEU A 176 16.62 -9.35 0.80
N LEU A 177 15.31 -9.45 0.67
CA LEU A 177 14.66 -10.58 0.03
C LEU A 177 14.45 -10.38 -1.48
N ARG A 178 14.80 -9.22 -2.04
CA ARG A 178 14.65 -8.96 -3.48
C ARG A 178 15.31 -10.01 -4.38
N PRO A 179 16.54 -10.52 -4.11
CA PRO A 179 17.13 -11.59 -4.93
C PRO A 179 16.30 -12.88 -4.91
N VAL A 180 15.76 -13.24 -3.74
CA VAL A 180 14.91 -14.43 -3.57
C VAL A 180 13.59 -14.25 -4.32
N VAL A 181 12.95 -13.09 -4.17
CA VAL A 181 11.71 -12.75 -4.90
C VAL A 181 11.94 -12.79 -6.41
N LYS A 182 13.05 -12.21 -6.89
CA LYS A 182 13.40 -12.22 -8.31
C LYS A 182 13.60 -13.63 -8.86
N LEU A 183 14.22 -14.52 -8.08
CA LEU A 183 14.42 -15.92 -8.48
C LEU A 183 13.10 -16.67 -8.52
N ARG A 184 12.29 -16.56 -7.47
CA ARG A 184 10.98 -17.20 -7.35
C ARG A 184 10.04 -16.78 -8.48
N ARG A 185 9.96 -15.49 -8.80
CA ARG A 185 9.09 -14.96 -9.85
C ARG A 185 9.42 -15.41 -11.26
N LYS A 186 10.64 -15.90 -11.51
CA LYS A 186 11.01 -16.51 -12.79
C LYS A 186 10.41 -17.90 -13.01
N SER A 187 10.00 -18.57 -11.93
CA SER A 187 9.53 -19.95 -11.95
C SER A 187 8.10 -20.12 -11.40
N SER A 188 7.46 -19.06 -10.92
CA SER A 188 6.09 -19.12 -10.38
C SER A 188 5.05 -18.90 -11.48
N GLU A 189 4.01 -19.75 -11.48
CA GLU A 189 2.80 -19.60 -12.25
C GLU A 189 1.70 -19.11 -11.30
N GLY A 190 1.23 -17.86 -11.43
CA GLY A 190 0.12 -17.30 -10.63
C GLY A 190 0.54 -16.43 -9.44
N SER A 191 -0.35 -16.29 -8.46
CA SER A 191 -0.17 -15.39 -7.30
C SER A 191 0.92 -15.88 -6.33
N ASP A 192 1.81 -14.98 -5.90
CA ASP A 192 2.88 -15.25 -4.92
C ASP A 192 2.39 -15.30 -3.45
N LEU A 193 1.08 -15.14 -3.20
CA LEU A 193 0.50 -14.95 -1.86
C LEU A 193 0.00 -16.26 -1.23
N ASP A 194 0.63 -17.38 -1.52
CA ASP A 194 0.32 -18.67 -0.90
C ASP A 194 0.59 -18.68 0.61
N ASP A 195 -0.12 -19.55 1.32
CA ASP A 195 0.08 -19.75 2.76
C ASP A 195 1.50 -20.31 3.00
N VAL A 196 2.34 -19.49 3.60
CA VAL A 196 3.75 -19.83 3.82
C VAL A 196 3.87 -20.70 5.07
N ASN A 197 4.63 -21.81 4.97
CA ASN A 197 4.97 -22.64 6.13
C ASN A 197 5.39 -21.77 7.33
N PRO A 198 4.86 -22.01 8.56
CA PRO A 198 5.10 -21.17 9.74
C PRO A 198 6.57 -20.91 10.07
N ILE A 199 7.45 -21.90 9.84
CA ILE A 199 8.90 -21.76 10.08
C ILE A 199 9.50 -20.77 9.07
N LEU A 200 9.18 -20.95 7.79
CA LEU A 200 9.65 -20.05 6.72
C LEU A 200 9.09 -18.64 6.92
N ASN A 201 7.80 -18.52 7.26
CA ASN A 201 7.15 -17.24 7.59
C ASN A 201 7.87 -16.49 8.72
N THR A 202 8.30 -17.22 9.76
CA THR A 202 9.07 -16.66 10.88
C THR A 202 10.45 -16.20 10.45
N GLY A 203 11.15 -17.01 9.64
CA GLY A 203 12.47 -16.67 9.10
C GLY A 203 12.44 -15.43 8.20
N LEU A 204 11.48 -15.37 7.27
CA LEU A 204 11.29 -14.21 6.39
C LEU A 204 10.97 -12.95 7.19
N LYS A 205 10.11 -13.06 8.21
CA LYS A 205 9.80 -11.97 9.12
C LYS A 205 11.04 -11.47 9.86
N ALA A 206 11.92 -12.38 10.33
CA ALA A 206 13.15 -12.00 11.02
C ALA A 206 14.09 -11.20 10.10
N ILE A 207 14.29 -11.64 8.85
CA ILE A 207 15.12 -10.95 7.85
C ILE A 207 14.58 -9.55 7.59
N ILE A 208 13.29 -9.41 7.30
CA ILE A 208 12.67 -8.10 7.03
C ILE A 208 12.67 -7.20 8.26
N THR A 209 12.54 -7.77 9.46
CA THR A 209 12.67 -6.97 10.69
C THR A 209 14.09 -6.45 10.86
N ALA A 210 15.10 -7.25 10.57
CA ALA A 210 16.51 -6.82 10.59
C ALA A 210 16.81 -5.72 9.56
N GLU A 211 16.17 -5.75 8.39
CA GLU A 211 16.29 -4.72 7.35
C GLU A 211 16.03 -3.31 7.88
N ARG A 212 15.17 -3.15 8.89
CA ARG A 212 14.83 -1.85 9.49
C ARG A 212 16.04 -1.12 10.08
N TYR A 213 17.05 -1.87 10.50
CA TYR A 213 18.24 -1.36 11.19
C TYR A 213 19.43 -1.19 10.24
N LEU A 214 19.27 -1.55 8.98
CA LEU A 214 20.31 -1.47 7.98
C LEU A 214 20.14 -0.25 7.05
N PRO A 215 21.24 0.36 6.56
CA PRO A 215 21.18 1.53 5.67
C PRO A 215 20.92 1.12 4.20
N VAL A 216 19.90 0.29 3.98
CA VAL A 216 19.60 -0.29 2.64
C VAL A 216 18.45 0.37 1.90
N LYS A 217 17.81 1.37 2.48
CA LYS A 217 16.60 2.02 1.95
C LYS A 217 16.77 2.70 0.58
N SER A 218 18.01 3.04 0.21
CA SER A 218 18.35 3.61 -1.11
C SER A 218 18.58 2.54 -2.18
N LEU A 219 18.82 1.28 -1.79
CA LEU A 219 19.03 0.16 -2.70
C LEU A 219 17.70 -0.31 -3.33
N PRO A 220 17.74 -0.98 -4.49
CA PRO A 220 16.54 -1.54 -5.10
C PRO A 220 15.82 -2.54 -4.19
N GLY A 221 14.54 -2.30 -3.92
CA GLY A 221 13.66 -3.18 -3.15
C GLY A 221 12.58 -3.85 -4.00
N VAL A 222 11.64 -4.50 -3.35
CA VAL A 222 10.44 -5.08 -3.98
C VAL A 222 9.28 -4.07 -3.97
N THR A 223 9.27 -3.17 -3.00
CA THR A 223 8.25 -2.12 -2.82
C THR A 223 8.93 -0.76 -2.65
N LEU A 224 8.35 0.27 -3.23
CA LEU A 224 8.66 1.66 -2.93
C LEU A 224 7.62 2.21 -1.98
N PHE A 225 8.08 2.89 -0.93
CA PHE A 225 7.28 3.74 -0.07
C PHE A 225 7.58 5.21 -0.35
N LEU A 226 6.55 6.04 -0.29
CA LEU A 226 6.66 7.47 -0.46
C LEU A 226 5.82 8.18 0.60
N ARG A 227 6.42 9.21 1.20
CA ARG A 227 5.72 10.21 2.01
C ARG A 227 5.77 11.55 1.31
N ALA A 228 4.62 12.17 1.17
CA ALA A 228 4.48 13.49 0.60
C ALA A 228 3.50 14.34 1.39
N ARG A 229 3.55 15.65 1.20
CA ARG A 229 2.71 16.63 1.88
C ARG A 229 2.01 17.52 0.89
N ARG A 230 0.77 17.88 1.17
CA ARG A 230 0.09 18.97 0.47
C ARG A 230 0.69 20.31 0.92
N PRO A 231 1.17 21.17 0.00
CA PRO A 231 1.66 22.50 0.32
C PRO A 231 0.59 23.42 0.95
#